data_0e2381f87ad84f6217ef3e7e079a7d1d
#
_entry.id   0e2381f87ad84f6217ef3e7e079a7d1d
#
_cell.length_a   1.000
_cell.length_b   1.000
_cell.length_c   1.000
_cell.angle_alpha   90.00
_cell.angle_beta   90.00
_cell.angle_gamma   90.00
#
_symmetry.space_group_name_H-M   'P 1'
#
loop_
_entity.id
_entity.type
_entity.pdbx_description
1 polymer ?
#
loop_
_entity_poly.entity_id
_entity_poly.type
_entity_poly.pdbx_seq_one_letter_code
_entity_poly.pdbx_strand_id
1 'polypeptide(L)'
;MHNSQVMQHAATRRPIGWRPSLALAAGVWLLTGAQAWAAEPSNAEAGRALFLKATTPACAVCHTLADAGAAGTIGPNLDELKPDANRVTQAVRNGIGVMPAFDALSDEQVQALAKYVSGATGAQ
;
A
#
# COMPACT_ATOMS: atom_id res chain seq x y z
N MET A 1 -40.31 2.24 73.81
CA MET A 1 -40.34 3.65 74.18
C MET A 1 -40.19 4.41 72.84
N HIS A 2 -41.35 4.93 72.48
CA HIS A 2 -41.64 6.34 72.11
C HIS A 2 -40.92 6.73 70.79
N ASN A 3 -41.52 7.26 69.82
CA ASN A 3 -42.85 7.87 69.56
C ASN A 3 -42.64 8.58 68.20
N SER A 4 -43.53 8.32 67.26
CA SER A 4 -44.41 9.32 66.64
C SER A 4 -43.74 10.58 66.08
N GLN A 5 -44.03 10.91 64.91
CA GLN A 5 -45.07 11.70 64.28
C GLN A 5 -44.62 11.96 62.81
N VAL A 6 -45.32 11.54 61.83
CA VAL A 6 -46.39 12.19 61.09
C VAL A 6 -46.29 13.71 60.99
N MET A 7 -46.11 14.16 59.81
CA MET A 7 -46.89 15.23 59.22
C MET A 7 -46.72 15.38 57.71
N GLN A 8 -47.84 15.20 57.08
CA GLN A 8 -48.21 15.52 55.70
C GLN A 8 -48.15 17.04 55.49
N HIS A 9 -47.86 17.45 54.34
CA HIS A 9 -48.48 18.59 53.64
C HIS A 9 -48.09 18.50 52.20
N ALA A 10 -48.98 18.07 51.37
CA ALA A 10 -49.90 18.92 50.60
C ALA A 10 -49.25 19.52 49.32
N ALA A 11 -49.71 18.93 48.32
CA ALA A 11 -49.86 19.35 46.92
C ALA A 11 -49.77 20.84 46.62
N THR A 12 -48.99 21.13 45.60
CA THR A 12 -49.40 22.17 44.66
C THR A 12 -49.05 21.72 43.23
N ARG A 13 -50.10 21.35 42.55
CA ARG A 13 -50.13 21.16 41.10
C ARG A 13 -49.92 22.53 40.44
N ARG A 14 -48.96 22.64 39.55
CA ARG A 14 -48.89 23.74 38.57
C ARG A 14 -49.05 23.18 37.19
N PRO A 15 -49.93 23.74 36.38
CA PRO A 15 -50.19 23.23 35.05
C PRO A 15 -49.20 23.73 34.03
N ILE A 16 -48.71 22.82 33.23
CA ILE A 16 -48.65 22.81 31.80
C ILE A 16 -48.44 24.18 31.13
N GLY A 17 -47.27 24.42 30.71
CA GLY A 17 -46.94 25.33 29.61
C GLY A 17 -46.26 24.54 28.50
N TRP A 18 -47.04 23.90 27.65
CA TRP A 18 -46.56 23.22 26.45
C TRP A 18 -46.29 24.26 25.36
N ARG A 19 -45.06 24.70 25.26
CA ARG A 19 -44.63 25.51 24.14
C ARG A 19 -43.84 24.59 23.22
N PRO A 20 -44.33 24.32 22.00
CA PRO A 20 -43.53 23.65 20.99
C PRO A 20 -42.51 24.63 20.46
N SER A 21 -41.30 24.55 20.96
CA SER A 21 -40.15 25.19 20.30
C SER A 21 -39.79 24.37 19.07
N LEU A 22 -40.12 24.91 17.91
CA LEU A 22 -39.61 24.45 16.63
C LEU A 22 -38.09 24.64 16.63
N ALA A 23 -37.37 23.63 17.05
CA ALA A 23 -35.95 23.55 16.84
C ALA A 23 -35.71 23.14 15.36
N LEU A 24 -35.37 24.13 14.54
CA LEU A 24 -34.80 23.90 13.24
C LEU A 24 -33.47 23.14 13.42
N ALA A 25 -33.54 21.82 13.28
CA ALA A 25 -32.35 21.00 13.17
C ALA A 25 -31.72 21.29 11.80
N ALA A 26 -30.77 22.22 11.77
CA ALA A 26 -29.85 22.37 10.66
C ALA A 26 -29.01 21.10 10.57
N GLY A 27 -29.40 20.20 9.68
CA GLY A 27 -28.62 19.00 9.37
C GLY A 27 -27.29 19.40 8.74
N VAL A 28 -26.24 19.36 9.53
CA VAL A 28 -24.88 19.41 9.01
C VAL A 28 -24.61 18.07 8.34
N TRP A 29 -24.77 18.04 7.02
CA TRP A 29 -24.29 16.93 6.20
C TRP A 29 -22.78 16.96 6.23
N LEU A 30 -22.20 16.16 7.12
CA LEU A 30 -20.77 15.80 7.04
C LEU A 30 -20.58 14.99 5.76
N LEU A 31 -20.18 15.67 4.69
CA LEU A 31 -19.60 15.03 3.52
C LEU A 31 -18.28 14.38 3.98
N THR A 32 -18.37 13.16 4.48
CA THR A 32 -17.20 12.30 4.62
C THR A 32 -16.73 11.98 3.21
N GLY A 33 -15.85 12.83 2.69
CA GLY A 33 -15.12 12.55 1.47
C GLY A 33 -14.36 11.24 1.69
N ALA A 34 -14.82 10.16 1.05
CA ALA A 34 -14.03 8.95 0.93
C ALA A 34 -12.77 9.35 0.15
N GLN A 35 -11.69 9.61 0.86
CA GLN A 35 -10.38 9.76 0.24
C GLN A 35 -10.02 8.38 -0.26
N ALA A 36 -10.17 8.18 -1.57
CA ALA A 36 -9.61 7.02 -2.24
C ALA A 36 -8.07 7.15 -2.07
N TRP A 37 -7.54 6.42 -1.13
CA TRP A 37 -6.10 6.23 -1.03
C TRP A 37 -5.73 5.44 -2.29
N ALA A 38 -5.11 6.11 -3.25
CA ALA A 38 -4.43 5.43 -4.33
C ALA A 38 -3.39 4.52 -3.65
N ALA A 39 -3.62 3.21 -3.70
CA ALA A 39 -2.65 2.27 -3.18
C ALA A 39 -1.34 2.49 -3.96
N GLU A 40 -0.27 2.80 -3.26
CA GLU A 40 1.06 2.80 -3.85
C GLU A 40 1.31 1.43 -4.48
N PRO A 41 1.88 1.37 -5.69
CA PRO A 41 2.16 0.09 -6.34
C PRO A 41 2.99 -0.78 -5.39
N SER A 42 2.61 -2.05 -5.27
CA SER A 42 3.39 -2.98 -4.46
C SER A 42 4.84 -3.03 -4.98
N ASN A 43 5.80 -3.35 -4.10
CA ASN A 43 7.20 -3.49 -4.51
C ASN A 43 7.37 -4.48 -5.68
N ALA A 44 6.50 -5.47 -5.79
CA ALA A 44 6.50 -6.43 -6.89
C ALA A 44 6.05 -5.79 -8.21
N GLU A 45 4.99 -4.98 -8.20
CA GLU A 45 4.53 -4.25 -9.39
C GLU A 45 5.54 -3.19 -9.84
N ALA A 46 6.12 -2.45 -8.90
CA ALA A 46 7.19 -1.50 -9.18
C ALA A 46 8.41 -2.20 -9.79
N GLY A 47 8.86 -3.31 -9.21
CA GLY A 47 9.97 -4.11 -9.71
C GLY A 47 9.70 -4.69 -11.12
N ARG A 48 8.47 -5.17 -11.35
CA ARG A 48 8.04 -5.66 -12.66
C ARG A 48 8.05 -4.55 -13.72
N ALA A 49 7.55 -3.37 -13.38
CA ALA A 49 7.58 -2.21 -14.29
C ALA A 49 9.02 -1.77 -14.64
N LEU A 50 9.92 -1.77 -13.65
CA LEU A 50 11.35 -1.51 -13.85
C LEU A 50 11.97 -2.54 -14.80
N PHE A 51 11.70 -3.82 -14.61
CA PHE A 51 12.21 -4.90 -15.44
C PHE A 51 11.78 -4.76 -16.91
N LEU A 52 10.52 -4.37 -17.15
CA LEU A 52 9.93 -4.32 -18.48
C LEU A 52 10.25 -3.04 -19.25
N LYS A 53 10.30 -1.87 -18.57
CA LYS A 53 10.19 -0.58 -19.29
C LYS A 53 11.06 0.56 -18.76
N ALA A 54 11.47 0.52 -17.49
CA ALA A 54 12.03 1.72 -16.86
C ALA A 54 13.55 1.84 -16.98
N THR A 55 14.21 0.90 -17.64
CA THR A 55 15.66 0.93 -17.90
C THR A 55 15.95 0.98 -19.41
N THR A 56 17.13 1.47 -19.77
CA THR A 56 17.59 1.46 -21.16
C THR A 56 19.01 0.88 -21.19
N PRO A 57 19.18 -0.33 -21.78
CA PRO A 57 18.15 -1.21 -22.31
C PRO A 57 17.25 -1.79 -21.22
N ALA A 58 16.00 -2.17 -21.55
CA ALA A 58 15.13 -2.87 -20.62
C ALA A 58 15.69 -4.27 -20.31
N CYS A 59 15.54 -4.73 -19.06
CA CYS A 59 16.02 -6.04 -18.63
C CYS A 59 15.40 -7.19 -19.47
N ALA A 60 14.11 -7.04 -19.80
CA ALA A 60 13.36 -7.98 -20.63
C ALA A 60 13.90 -8.18 -22.05
N VAL A 61 14.70 -7.24 -22.57
CA VAL A 61 15.33 -7.38 -23.89
C VAL A 61 16.41 -8.46 -23.89
N CYS A 62 17.09 -8.60 -22.76
CA CYS A 62 18.22 -9.51 -22.63
C CYS A 62 17.87 -10.79 -21.86
N HIS A 63 16.97 -10.73 -20.88
CA HIS A 63 16.69 -11.84 -19.97
C HIS A 63 15.32 -12.45 -20.19
N THR A 64 15.27 -13.79 -20.06
CA THR A 64 14.02 -14.54 -19.90
C THR A 64 13.58 -14.47 -18.44
N LEU A 65 12.30 -14.16 -18.22
CA LEU A 65 11.62 -14.22 -16.93
C LEU A 65 10.12 -14.44 -17.21
N ALA A 66 9.63 -15.63 -16.90
CA ALA A 66 8.27 -16.07 -17.23
C ALA A 66 7.20 -15.18 -16.59
N ASP A 67 7.35 -14.83 -15.31
CA ASP A 67 6.45 -13.91 -14.60
C ASP A 67 6.29 -12.57 -15.32
N ALA A 68 7.36 -12.03 -15.87
CA ALA A 68 7.34 -10.79 -16.64
C ALA A 68 6.81 -10.97 -18.07
N GLY A 69 6.65 -12.19 -18.56
CA GLY A 69 6.40 -12.49 -19.98
C GLY A 69 7.58 -12.14 -20.87
N ALA A 70 8.80 -12.10 -20.34
CA ALA A 70 10.02 -11.77 -21.05
C ALA A 70 10.71 -13.03 -21.57
N ALA A 71 11.23 -12.95 -22.80
CA ALA A 71 11.87 -14.07 -23.51
C ALA A 71 13.22 -13.67 -24.13
N GLY A 72 13.93 -12.71 -23.54
CA GLY A 72 15.27 -12.30 -23.98
C GLY A 72 16.29 -13.42 -23.82
N THR A 73 17.18 -13.58 -24.80
CA THR A 73 18.16 -14.69 -24.85
C THR A 73 19.62 -14.22 -24.89
N ILE A 74 19.87 -12.93 -24.73
CA ILE A 74 21.24 -12.36 -24.71
C ILE A 74 21.90 -12.63 -23.36
N GLY A 75 21.15 -12.45 -22.29
CA GLY A 75 21.56 -12.75 -20.91
C GLY A 75 21.02 -14.11 -20.44
N PRO A 76 21.41 -14.54 -19.22
CA PRO A 76 20.89 -15.76 -18.62
C PRO A 76 19.37 -15.77 -18.49
N ASN A 77 18.76 -16.96 -18.61
CA ASN A 77 17.40 -17.22 -18.20
C ASN A 77 17.30 -17.14 -16.67
N LEU A 78 16.56 -16.15 -16.16
CA LEU A 78 16.46 -15.88 -14.73
C LEU A 78 15.63 -16.95 -13.99
N ASP A 79 14.66 -17.57 -14.67
CA ASP A 79 13.87 -18.67 -14.09
C ASP A 79 14.73 -19.90 -13.77
N GLU A 80 15.77 -20.12 -14.57
CA GLU A 80 16.74 -21.21 -14.36
C GLU A 80 17.83 -20.80 -13.36
N LEU A 81 18.34 -19.58 -13.49
CA LEU A 81 19.42 -19.06 -12.64
C LEU A 81 19.01 -18.87 -11.19
N LYS A 82 17.75 -18.47 -10.96
CA LYS A 82 17.15 -18.20 -9.62
C LYS A 82 18.06 -17.32 -8.75
N PRO A 83 18.40 -16.11 -9.19
CA PRO A 83 19.30 -15.26 -8.44
C PRO A 83 18.61 -14.72 -7.19
N ASP A 84 19.28 -14.74 -6.05
CA ASP A 84 18.83 -14.03 -4.86
C ASP A 84 18.88 -12.50 -5.05
N ALA A 85 18.22 -11.77 -4.16
CA ALA A 85 18.09 -10.31 -4.27
C ALA A 85 19.46 -9.59 -4.20
N ASN A 86 20.42 -10.11 -3.43
CA ASN A 86 21.73 -9.51 -3.32
C ASN A 86 22.50 -9.67 -4.64
N ARG A 87 22.45 -10.85 -5.24
CA ARG A 87 23.07 -11.11 -6.54
C ARG A 87 22.49 -10.22 -7.64
N VAL A 88 21.16 -10.02 -7.66
CA VAL A 88 20.51 -9.08 -8.59
C VAL A 88 21.01 -7.66 -8.35
N THR A 89 21.04 -7.21 -7.10
CA THR A 89 21.52 -5.88 -6.71
C THR A 89 22.96 -5.64 -7.22
N GLN A 90 23.86 -6.59 -6.97
CA GLN A 90 25.25 -6.48 -7.40
C GLN A 90 25.39 -6.43 -8.93
N ALA A 91 24.62 -7.27 -9.64
CA ALA A 91 24.62 -7.28 -11.09
C ALA A 91 24.13 -5.96 -11.69
N VAL A 92 23.06 -5.41 -11.14
CA VAL A 92 22.46 -4.14 -11.61
C VAL A 92 23.40 -2.95 -11.34
N ARG A 93 24.04 -2.92 -10.17
CA ARG A 93 24.95 -1.83 -9.79
C ARG A 93 26.27 -1.85 -10.54
N ASN A 94 26.85 -3.04 -10.73
CA ASN A 94 28.22 -3.16 -11.22
C ASN A 94 28.30 -3.58 -12.70
N GLY A 95 27.18 -4.09 -13.25
CA GLY A 95 27.22 -4.79 -14.52
C GLY A 95 27.95 -6.13 -14.44
N ILE A 96 27.77 -7.00 -15.43
CA ILE A 96 28.53 -8.25 -15.57
C ILE A 96 28.75 -8.56 -17.06
N GLY A 97 29.98 -8.57 -17.52
CA GLY A 97 30.28 -8.87 -18.90
C GLY A 97 29.62 -7.88 -19.85
N VAL A 98 28.67 -8.33 -20.66
CA VAL A 98 27.93 -7.47 -21.60
C VAL A 98 26.73 -6.75 -20.96
N MET A 99 26.33 -7.14 -19.75
CA MET A 99 25.29 -6.46 -19.00
C MET A 99 25.84 -5.14 -18.45
N PRO A 100 25.25 -3.97 -18.80
CA PRO A 100 25.75 -2.70 -18.31
C PRO A 100 25.36 -2.50 -16.83
N ALA A 101 26.09 -1.60 -16.16
CA ALA A 101 25.62 -1.04 -14.88
C ALA A 101 24.47 -0.05 -15.12
N PHE A 102 23.53 0.01 -14.17
CA PHE A 102 22.36 0.89 -14.25
C PHE A 102 22.44 1.98 -13.17
N ASP A 103 23.39 2.88 -13.31
CA ASP A 103 23.69 3.95 -12.33
C ASP A 103 22.54 4.96 -12.15
N ALA A 104 21.65 5.05 -13.15
CA ALA A 104 20.50 5.95 -13.09
C ALA A 104 19.38 5.47 -12.17
N LEU A 105 19.40 4.20 -11.73
CA LEU A 105 18.40 3.67 -10.79
C LEU A 105 18.72 4.09 -9.35
N SER A 106 17.70 4.58 -8.63
CA SER A 106 17.83 4.83 -7.19
C SER A 106 18.00 3.53 -6.40
N ASP A 107 18.39 3.63 -5.14
CA ASP A 107 18.55 2.45 -4.27
C ASP A 107 17.21 1.73 -4.05
N GLU A 108 16.13 2.48 -3.92
CA GLU A 108 14.78 1.94 -3.76
C GLU A 108 14.34 1.18 -5.04
N GLN A 109 14.64 1.73 -6.20
CA GLN A 109 14.36 1.09 -7.49
C GLN A 109 15.15 -0.22 -7.66
N VAL A 110 16.41 -0.22 -7.31
CA VAL A 110 17.25 -1.43 -7.36
C VAL A 110 16.74 -2.47 -6.37
N GLN A 111 16.34 -2.07 -5.17
CA GLN A 111 15.76 -2.99 -4.20
C GLN A 111 14.42 -3.57 -4.66
N ALA A 112 13.53 -2.74 -5.24
CA ALA A 112 12.26 -3.20 -5.79
C ALA A 112 12.48 -4.21 -6.93
N LEU A 113 13.39 -3.91 -7.85
CA LEU A 113 13.76 -4.80 -8.93
C LEU A 113 14.35 -6.13 -8.42
N ALA A 114 15.27 -6.06 -7.47
CA ALA A 114 15.92 -7.25 -6.89
C ALA A 114 14.90 -8.15 -6.15
N LYS A 115 14.01 -7.57 -5.36
CA LYS A 115 12.93 -8.30 -4.69
C LYS A 115 11.97 -8.94 -5.69
N TYR A 116 11.62 -8.21 -6.75
CA TYR A 116 10.75 -8.74 -7.80
C TYR A 116 11.38 -9.96 -8.47
N VAL A 117 12.62 -9.82 -9.00
CA VAL A 117 13.28 -10.92 -9.71
C VAL A 117 13.48 -12.13 -8.81
N SER A 118 14.01 -11.96 -7.59
CA SER A 118 14.21 -13.08 -6.67
C SER A 118 12.90 -13.75 -6.27
N GLY A 119 11.84 -12.98 -6.04
CA GLY A 119 10.51 -13.51 -5.73
C GLY A 119 9.88 -14.25 -6.90
N ALA A 120 9.92 -13.69 -8.10
CA ALA A 120 9.36 -14.28 -9.32
C ALA A 120 10.05 -15.60 -9.70
N THR A 121 11.34 -15.75 -9.42
CA THR A 121 12.12 -16.98 -9.72
C THR A 121 12.08 -18.00 -8.56
N GLY A 122 11.49 -17.67 -7.42
CA GLY A 122 11.47 -18.53 -6.24
C GLY A 122 12.86 -18.73 -5.61
N ALA A 123 13.77 -17.76 -5.78
CA ALA A 123 15.05 -17.76 -5.09
C ALA A 123 14.84 -17.52 -3.58
N GLN A 124 15.48 -18.34 -2.77
CA GLN A 124 15.44 -18.23 -1.30
C GLN A 124 16.79 -17.77 -0.76
#